data_64bd391fd0d7b5254624928af97ea154
#
_entry.id   64bd391fd0d7b5254624928af97ea154
#
_cell.length_a   1.000
_cell.length_b   1.000
_cell.length_c   1.000
_cell.angle_alpha   90.00
_cell.angle_beta   90.00
_cell.angle_gamma   90.00
#
_symmetry.space_group_name_H-M   'P 1'
#
loop_
_entity.id
_entity.type
_entity.pdbx_description
1 polymer ?
#
loop_
_entity_poly.entity_id
_entity_poly.type
_entity_poly.pdbx_seq_one_letter_code
_entity_poly.pdbx_strand_id
1 'polypeptide(L)'
;MPINIPSATEQERIALFLNAIEQKIDKQRSLVEALKKYKRGLVKLVFEQTTMEAQQQLPLSEMCISISSGRTTVSDTDGSFPLFGSTGVVGKTDTIEFDGEIVLVARVGANAGRVNYFSGQCAVTDNTLVIRVKENIVRAKFLAYFLEYYDLHRLIFGSGQPLVTGGQLKKIEMPVVSRATQDHITKRFEALDNIIDAHETYALNLFRLKSGLMQQLFI
;
A
#
# COMPACT_ATOMS: atom_id res chain seq x y z
N MET A 1 -19.12 -32.74 29.29
CA MET A 1 -20.18 -31.70 29.19
C MET A 1 -21.26 -32.18 28.23
N PRO A 2 -22.54 -32.09 28.57
CA PRO A 2 -23.60 -32.41 27.61
C PRO A 2 -23.58 -31.32 26.52
N ILE A 3 -23.47 -31.75 25.26
CA ILE A 3 -23.58 -30.88 24.10
C ILE A 3 -25.06 -30.62 23.86
N ASN A 4 -25.47 -29.39 23.93
CA ASN A 4 -26.85 -28.98 23.64
C ASN A 4 -27.00 -28.87 22.10
N ILE A 5 -27.65 -29.84 21.45
CA ILE A 5 -27.86 -29.86 20.02
C ILE A 5 -29.14 -29.10 19.70
N PRO A 6 -29.11 -28.02 18.89
CA PRO A 6 -30.32 -27.30 18.50
C PRO A 6 -31.29 -28.17 17.71
N SER A 7 -32.57 -27.83 17.73
CA SER A 7 -33.58 -28.50 16.89
C SER A 7 -33.26 -28.33 15.40
N ALA A 8 -33.77 -29.23 14.54
CA ALA A 8 -33.53 -29.17 13.09
C ALA A 8 -33.92 -27.81 12.49
N THR A 9 -35.02 -27.22 12.93
CA THR A 9 -35.46 -25.88 12.50
C THR A 9 -34.52 -24.77 12.93
N GLU A 10 -33.92 -24.87 14.12
CA GLU A 10 -32.91 -23.90 14.61
C GLU A 10 -31.60 -24.07 13.84
N GLN A 11 -31.17 -25.29 13.58
CA GLN A 11 -29.98 -25.57 12.75
C GLN A 11 -30.13 -24.96 11.35
N GLU A 12 -31.31 -25.12 10.73
CA GLU A 12 -31.57 -24.54 9.42
C GLU A 12 -31.53 -22.99 9.44
N ARG A 13 -32.13 -22.35 10.46
CA ARG A 13 -32.05 -20.91 10.62
C ARG A 13 -30.64 -20.39 10.83
N ILE A 14 -29.85 -21.08 11.65
CA ILE A 14 -28.42 -20.76 11.88
C ILE A 14 -27.66 -20.88 10.56
N ALA A 15 -27.85 -21.96 9.83
CA ALA A 15 -27.18 -22.18 8.54
C ALA A 15 -27.52 -21.08 7.51
N LEU A 16 -28.81 -20.74 7.37
CA LEU A 16 -29.26 -19.67 6.48
C LEU A 16 -28.64 -18.33 6.86
N PHE A 17 -28.59 -17.99 8.15
CA PHE A 17 -28.01 -16.74 8.64
C PHE A 17 -26.50 -16.67 8.38
N LEU A 18 -25.75 -17.72 8.72
CA LEU A 18 -24.31 -17.77 8.46
C LEU A 18 -23.98 -17.73 6.97
N ASN A 19 -24.76 -18.41 6.13
CA ASN A 19 -24.63 -18.36 4.68
C ASN A 19 -24.90 -16.95 4.12
N ALA A 20 -25.88 -16.23 4.65
CA ALA A 20 -26.15 -14.85 4.25
C ALA A 20 -24.95 -13.90 4.56
N ILE A 21 -24.32 -14.08 5.73
CA ILE A 21 -23.11 -13.34 6.09
C ILE A 21 -21.95 -13.69 5.14
N GLU A 22 -21.74 -14.99 4.84
CA GLU A 22 -20.69 -15.43 3.92
C GLU A 22 -20.87 -14.81 2.54
N GLN A 23 -22.07 -14.91 1.96
CA GLN A 23 -22.36 -14.28 0.68
C GLN A 23 -22.10 -12.76 0.69
N LYS A 24 -22.35 -12.08 1.82
CA LYS A 24 -22.08 -10.64 1.96
C LYS A 24 -20.57 -10.37 1.99
N ILE A 25 -19.79 -11.22 2.68
CA ILE A 25 -18.32 -11.15 2.70
C ILE A 25 -17.77 -11.33 1.28
N ASP A 26 -18.22 -12.34 0.54
CA ASP A 26 -17.73 -12.64 -0.80
C ASP A 26 -18.06 -11.52 -1.80
N LYS A 27 -19.27 -10.97 -1.75
CA LYS A 27 -19.66 -9.80 -2.55
C LYS A 27 -18.79 -8.60 -2.23
N GLN A 28 -18.48 -8.39 -0.94
CA GLN A 28 -17.65 -7.26 -0.50
C GLN A 28 -16.19 -7.42 -0.98
N ARG A 29 -15.63 -8.62 -0.88
CA ARG A 29 -14.29 -8.94 -1.41
C ARG A 29 -14.22 -8.74 -2.93
N SER A 30 -15.23 -9.22 -3.65
CA SER A 30 -15.32 -9.03 -5.10
C SER A 30 -15.40 -7.55 -5.49
N LEU A 31 -16.11 -6.74 -4.73
CA LEU A 31 -16.16 -5.29 -4.93
C LEU A 31 -14.79 -4.63 -4.71
N VAL A 32 -14.08 -5.01 -3.64
CA VAL A 32 -12.72 -4.51 -3.37
C VAL A 32 -11.79 -4.83 -4.54
N GLU A 33 -11.79 -6.06 -5.04
CA GLU A 33 -10.96 -6.43 -6.19
C GLU A 33 -11.33 -5.66 -7.46
N ALA A 34 -12.61 -5.43 -7.71
CA ALA A 34 -13.07 -4.61 -8.82
C ALA A 34 -12.60 -3.14 -8.69
N LEU A 35 -12.69 -2.56 -7.50
CA LEU A 35 -12.23 -1.20 -7.22
C LEU A 35 -10.70 -1.07 -7.38
N LYS A 36 -9.92 -2.04 -6.89
CA LYS A 36 -8.47 -2.09 -7.09
C LYS A 36 -8.11 -2.17 -8.58
N LYS A 37 -8.82 -3.01 -9.33
CA LYS A 37 -8.63 -3.11 -10.79
C LYS A 37 -8.98 -1.79 -11.49
N TYR A 38 -10.07 -1.15 -11.09
CA TYR A 38 -10.48 0.16 -11.60
C TYR A 38 -9.40 1.22 -11.30
N LYS A 39 -8.90 1.28 -10.04
CA LYS A 39 -7.81 2.19 -9.64
C LYS A 39 -6.58 1.99 -10.54
N ARG A 40 -6.11 0.75 -10.72
CA ARG A 40 -4.96 0.47 -11.60
C ARG A 40 -5.17 0.97 -13.02
N GLY A 41 -6.36 0.75 -13.60
CA GLY A 41 -6.70 1.24 -14.93
C GLY A 41 -6.72 2.77 -15.01
N LEU A 42 -7.28 3.43 -14.01
CA LEU A 42 -7.35 4.89 -13.93
C LEU A 42 -5.97 5.51 -13.74
N VAL A 43 -5.15 4.96 -12.85
CA VAL A 43 -3.76 5.40 -12.62
C VAL A 43 -2.96 5.32 -13.92
N LYS A 44 -3.07 4.19 -14.64
CA LYS A 44 -2.42 4.00 -15.93
C LYS A 44 -2.86 5.08 -16.94
N LEU A 45 -4.17 5.24 -17.13
CA LEU A 45 -4.72 6.21 -18.10
C LEU A 45 -4.26 7.64 -17.80
N VAL A 46 -4.34 8.05 -16.53
CA VAL A 46 -3.97 9.41 -16.11
C VAL A 46 -2.48 9.67 -16.31
N PHE A 47 -1.60 8.74 -15.93
CA PHE A 47 -0.16 8.96 -16.12
C PHE A 47 0.29 8.81 -17.56
N GLU A 48 -0.33 7.97 -18.38
CA GLU A 48 -0.10 7.94 -19.83
C GLU A 48 -0.44 9.29 -20.46
N GLN A 49 -1.61 9.84 -20.17
CA GLN A 49 -2.02 11.15 -20.65
C GLN A 49 -1.10 12.25 -20.13
N THR A 50 -0.81 12.25 -18.81
CA THR A 50 0.10 13.23 -18.19
C THR A 50 1.48 13.21 -18.84
N THR A 51 1.99 12.03 -19.20
CA THR A 51 3.30 11.87 -19.83
C THR A 51 3.29 12.37 -21.29
N MET A 52 2.18 12.16 -22.01
CA MET A 52 2.01 12.65 -23.38
C MET A 52 1.90 14.17 -23.45
N GLU A 53 1.23 14.80 -22.48
CA GLU A 53 0.99 16.24 -22.41
C GLU A 53 2.16 17.02 -21.79
N ALA A 54 3.06 16.34 -21.06
CA ALA A 54 4.17 16.98 -20.40
C ALA A 54 5.20 17.54 -21.39
N GLN A 55 5.55 18.81 -21.23
CA GLN A 55 6.57 19.48 -22.05
C GLN A 55 8.01 19.02 -21.71
N GLN A 56 8.20 18.49 -20.53
CA GLN A 56 9.49 18.06 -20.02
C GLN A 56 9.35 16.81 -19.14
N GLN A 57 10.35 15.95 -19.21
CA GLN A 57 10.57 14.86 -18.27
C GLN A 57 11.91 15.07 -17.56
N LEU A 58 11.98 14.76 -16.29
CA LEU A 58 13.22 14.84 -15.52
C LEU A 58 13.47 13.50 -14.82
N PRO A 59 14.74 13.09 -14.70
CA PRO A 59 15.10 11.92 -13.91
C PRO A 59 14.85 12.18 -12.42
N LEU A 60 14.48 11.14 -11.67
CA LEU A 60 14.23 11.27 -10.23
C LEU A 60 15.44 11.81 -9.46
N SER A 61 16.66 11.65 -9.99
CA SER A 61 17.86 12.26 -9.40
C SER A 61 17.79 13.78 -9.32
N GLU A 62 17.05 14.42 -10.22
CA GLU A 62 16.87 15.88 -10.23
C GLU A 62 15.67 16.32 -9.38
N MET A 63 14.67 15.45 -9.21
CA MET A 63 13.44 15.74 -8.48
C MET A 63 13.54 15.41 -6.98
N CYS A 64 14.55 14.64 -6.58
CA CYS A 64 14.69 14.16 -5.20
C CYS A 64 15.87 14.84 -4.49
N ILE A 65 15.72 15.02 -3.17
CA ILE A 65 16.80 15.41 -2.27
C ILE A 65 17.74 14.22 -2.06
N SER A 66 17.15 13.04 -1.83
CA SER A 66 17.92 11.81 -1.61
C SER A 66 17.11 10.57 -2.01
N ILE A 67 17.83 9.55 -2.46
CA ILE A 67 17.34 8.17 -2.63
C ILE A 67 18.40 7.29 -1.96
N SER A 68 18.10 6.74 -0.79
CA SER A 68 19.02 5.95 0.03
C SER A 68 18.28 4.82 0.74
N SER A 69 18.98 3.79 1.17
CA SER A 69 18.40 2.78 2.07
C SER A 69 18.29 3.33 3.49
N GLY A 70 17.33 2.81 4.26
CA GLY A 70 17.29 2.97 5.69
C GLY A 70 18.51 2.31 6.37
N ARG A 71 18.70 2.56 7.65
CA ARG A 71 19.86 2.07 8.43
C ARG A 71 19.47 1.37 9.72
N THR A 72 18.22 1.51 10.13
CA THR A 72 17.75 0.97 11.40
C THR A 72 17.65 -0.54 11.31
N THR A 73 18.25 -1.24 12.26
CA THR A 73 18.09 -2.70 12.40
C THR A 73 16.73 -3.00 13.02
N VAL A 74 16.15 -4.17 12.67
CA VAL A 74 14.93 -4.64 13.31
C VAL A 74 15.22 -4.83 14.81
N SER A 75 14.41 -4.20 15.66
CA SER A 75 14.49 -4.36 17.11
C SER A 75 13.13 -4.82 17.61
N ASP A 76 13.13 -5.73 18.58
CA ASP A 76 11.91 -6.27 19.22
C ASP A 76 11.33 -5.31 20.27
N THR A 77 11.70 -4.05 20.22
CA THR A 77 11.24 -3.06 21.19
C THR A 77 9.82 -2.59 20.91
N ASP A 78 9.03 -2.38 21.95
CA ASP A 78 7.71 -1.73 21.93
C ASP A 78 7.81 -0.20 21.74
N GLY A 79 8.68 0.23 20.81
CA GLY A 79 8.93 1.65 20.53
C GLY A 79 7.69 2.43 20.09
N SER A 80 7.82 3.74 20.05
CA SER A 80 6.72 4.67 19.75
C SER A 80 6.49 4.88 18.25
N PHE A 81 7.53 4.69 17.43
CA PHE A 81 7.52 4.99 15.99
C PHE A 81 7.50 3.73 15.14
N PRO A 82 6.83 3.73 13.98
CA PRO A 82 6.83 2.58 13.08
C PRO A 82 8.22 2.36 12.48
N LEU A 83 8.64 1.08 12.42
CA LEU A 83 9.81 0.62 11.70
C LEU A 83 9.35 -0.03 10.39
N PHE A 84 9.78 0.54 9.26
CA PHE A 84 9.44 0.04 7.93
C PHE A 84 10.50 -0.90 7.38
N GLY A 85 10.06 -2.00 6.79
CA GLY A 85 10.84 -2.94 6.02
C GLY A 85 10.22 -3.20 4.65
N SER A 86 10.71 -4.20 3.91
CA SER A 86 10.22 -4.54 2.56
C SER A 86 8.74 -4.97 2.52
N THR A 87 8.19 -5.43 3.63
CA THR A 87 6.78 -5.85 3.73
C THR A 87 5.83 -4.74 4.21
N GLY A 88 6.34 -3.57 4.54
CA GLY A 88 5.63 -2.48 5.20
C GLY A 88 6.11 -2.30 6.64
N VAL A 89 5.21 -2.01 7.59
CA VAL A 89 5.57 -1.93 9.01
C VAL A 89 5.94 -3.31 9.52
N VAL A 90 7.20 -3.46 10.00
CA VAL A 90 7.75 -4.72 10.49
C VAL A 90 7.94 -4.73 12.02
N GLY A 91 7.72 -3.60 12.67
CA GLY A 91 7.83 -3.44 14.11
C GLY A 91 7.74 -1.98 14.52
N LYS A 92 8.20 -1.71 15.73
CA LYS A 92 8.31 -0.36 16.27
C LYS A 92 9.71 -0.11 16.81
N THR A 93 10.07 1.16 16.99
CA THR A 93 11.37 1.60 17.53
C THR A 93 11.22 2.97 18.19
N ASP A 94 12.13 3.33 19.08
CA ASP A 94 12.23 4.70 19.62
C ASP A 94 13.20 5.58 18.81
N THR A 95 13.84 5.01 17.78
CA THR A 95 14.70 5.76 16.87
C THR A 95 13.87 6.45 15.78
N ILE A 96 14.05 7.76 15.63
CA ILE A 96 13.51 8.53 14.50
C ILE A 96 14.66 8.70 13.49
N GLU A 97 14.51 8.08 12.33
CA GLU A 97 15.47 8.22 11.22
C GLU A 97 14.96 9.22 10.17
N PHE A 98 13.64 9.27 10.00
CA PHE A 98 12.97 10.15 9.06
C PHE A 98 11.80 10.86 9.74
N ASP A 99 11.56 12.11 9.32
CA ASP A 99 10.42 12.93 9.72
C ASP A 99 9.88 13.65 8.48
N GLY A 100 8.54 13.67 8.33
CA GLY A 100 7.83 14.25 7.20
C GLY A 100 7.41 13.24 6.14
N GLU A 101 7.19 13.73 4.91
CA GLU A 101 6.69 12.91 3.79
C GLU A 101 7.82 12.18 3.09
N ILE A 102 7.67 10.87 2.93
CA ILE A 102 8.63 9.99 2.26
C ILE A 102 7.94 8.97 1.38
N VAL A 103 8.61 8.55 0.32
CA VAL A 103 8.22 7.39 -0.49
C VAL A 103 9.17 6.25 -0.18
N LEU A 104 8.60 5.10 0.14
CA LEU A 104 9.31 3.88 0.50
C LEU A 104 9.22 2.88 -0.66
N VAL A 105 10.35 2.33 -1.06
CA VAL A 105 10.40 1.28 -2.09
C VAL A 105 11.10 0.05 -1.52
N ALA A 106 10.38 -1.06 -1.48
CA ALA A 106 10.97 -2.33 -1.07
C ALA A 106 12.12 -2.70 -2.00
N ARG A 107 13.30 -2.94 -1.41
CA ARG A 107 14.54 -3.14 -2.16
C ARG A 107 14.76 -4.58 -2.59
N VAL A 108 14.44 -5.54 -1.72
CA VAL A 108 14.85 -6.95 -1.87
C VAL A 108 13.70 -7.92 -1.64
N GLY A 109 13.86 -9.13 -2.18
CA GLY A 109 12.95 -10.26 -1.97
C GLY A 109 11.66 -10.19 -2.78
N ALA A 110 10.67 -10.99 -2.40
CA ALA A 110 9.39 -11.12 -3.11
C ALA A 110 8.61 -9.80 -3.25
N ASN A 111 8.87 -8.84 -2.37
CA ASN A 111 8.23 -7.52 -2.40
C ASN A 111 9.08 -6.44 -3.12
N ALA A 112 10.23 -6.79 -3.70
CA ALA A 112 11.08 -5.82 -4.38
C ALA A 112 10.27 -5.03 -5.41
N GLY A 113 10.37 -3.70 -5.39
CA GLY A 113 9.59 -2.79 -6.23
C GLY A 113 8.25 -2.35 -5.64
N ARG A 114 7.80 -2.91 -4.51
CA ARG A 114 6.58 -2.42 -3.85
C ARG A 114 6.80 -1.01 -3.33
N VAL A 115 5.86 -0.12 -3.66
CA VAL A 115 5.87 1.29 -3.27
C VAL A 115 4.93 1.50 -2.08
N ASN A 116 5.36 2.31 -1.12
CA ASN A 116 4.52 2.81 -0.03
C ASN A 116 4.79 4.31 0.15
N TYR A 117 3.80 5.03 0.63
CA TYR A 117 3.92 6.41 1.07
C TYR A 117 3.74 6.47 2.58
N PHE A 118 4.51 7.34 3.24
CA PHE A 118 4.34 7.60 4.66
C PHE A 118 4.59 9.08 4.96
N SER A 119 3.84 9.60 5.92
CA SER A 119 4.01 10.96 6.46
C SER A 119 4.05 10.89 7.98
N GLY A 120 5.11 11.38 8.57
CA GLY A 120 5.32 11.38 10.01
C GLY A 120 6.73 10.92 10.39
N GLN A 121 6.89 10.56 11.66
CA GLN A 121 8.17 10.10 12.21
C GLN A 121 8.28 8.58 12.13
N CYS A 122 9.37 8.08 11.58
CA CYS A 122 9.61 6.64 11.44
C CYS A 122 11.10 6.29 11.36
N ALA A 123 11.37 5.00 11.44
CA ALA A 123 12.65 4.41 11.06
C ALA A 123 12.45 3.41 9.91
N VAL A 124 13.53 3.12 9.17
CA VAL A 124 13.50 2.27 7.99
C VAL A 124 14.68 1.32 7.99
N THR A 125 14.44 0.05 7.64
CA THR A 125 15.52 -0.94 7.51
C THR A 125 16.27 -0.79 6.19
N ASP A 126 17.44 -1.41 6.10
CA ASP A 126 18.28 -1.44 4.90
C ASP A 126 17.64 -2.16 3.69
N ASN A 127 16.59 -2.95 3.94
CA ASN A 127 15.81 -3.65 2.92
C ASN A 127 14.79 -2.75 2.20
N THR A 128 14.77 -1.45 2.50
CA THR A 128 13.85 -0.48 1.93
C THR A 128 14.60 0.79 1.52
N LEU A 129 14.35 1.26 0.31
CA LEU A 129 14.83 2.55 -0.18
C LEU A 129 13.86 3.65 0.25
N VAL A 130 14.41 4.75 0.72
CA VAL A 130 13.68 5.96 1.10
C VAL A 130 13.95 7.05 0.08
N ILE A 131 12.90 7.61 -0.48
CA ILE A 131 12.95 8.73 -1.41
C ILE A 131 12.43 9.97 -0.71
N ARG A 132 13.27 10.99 -0.60
CA ARG A 132 12.91 12.33 -0.13
C ARG A 132 12.87 13.26 -1.33
N VAL A 133 11.74 13.87 -1.57
CA VAL A 133 11.50 14.72 -2.75
C VAL A 133 11.88 16.16 -2.50
N LYS A 134 12.19 16.88 -3.58
CA LYS A 134 12.24 18.36 -3.58
C LYS A 134 10.80 18.85 -3.73
N GLU A 135 10.18 19.23 -2.62
CA GLU A 135 8.76 19.60 -2.59
C GLU A 135 8.39 20.78 -3.50
N ASN A 136 9.33 21.62 -3.85
CA ASN A 136 9.13 22.69 -4.86
C ASN A 136 8.97 22.15 -6.27
N ILE A 137 9.33 20.90 -6.55
CA ILE A 137 9.25 20.24 -7.87
C ILE A 137 8.14 19.20 -7.88
N VAL A 138 8.14 18.27 -6.92
CA VAL A 138 7.23 17.13 -6.90
C VAL A 138 6.69 16.84 -5.50
N ARG A 139 5.42 16.46 -5.42
CA ARG A 139 4.79 15.98 -4.19
C ARG A 139 5.16 14.51 -3.94
N ALA A 140 5.50 14.16 -2.73
CA ALA A 140 5.88 12.78 -2.39
C ALA A 140 4.78 11.77 -2.74
N LYS A 141 3.53 12.09 -2.44
CA LYS A 141 2.41 11.18 -2.73
C LYS A 141 2.10 11.06 -4.23
N PHE A 142 2.26 12.14 -5.01
CA PHE A 142 2.17 12.09 -6.47
C PHE A 142 3.25 11.18 -7.06
N LEU A 143 4.50 11.29 -6.55
CA LEU A 143 5.59 10.39 -6.92
C LEU A 143 5.26 8.93 -6.57
N ALA A 144 4.67 8.66 -5.41
CA ALA A 144 4.30 7.30 -5.04
C ALA A 144 3.32 6.68 -6.06
N TYR A 145 2.28 7.39 -6.46
CA TYR A 145 1.34 6.94 -7.52
C TYR A 145 2.01 6.80 -8.89
N PHE A 146 2.94 7.68 -9.23
CA PHE A 146 3.71 7.53 -10.46
C PHE A 146 4.57 6.28 -10.45
N LEU A 147 5.23 5.95 -9.34
CA LEU A 147 6.05 4.74 -9.21
C LEU A 147 5.21 3.45 -9.22
N GLU A 148 3.98 3.49 -8.69
CA GLU A 148 3.01 2.39 -8.86
C GLU A 148 2.64 2.19 -10.35
N TYR A 149 2.40 3.29 -11.08
CA TYR A 149 2.16 3.25 -12.52
C TYR A 149 3.35 2.73 -13.31
N TYR A 150 4.56 3.20 -12.96
CA TYR A 150 5.80 2.81 -13.66
C TYR A 150 6.08 1.31 -13.55
N ASP A 151 5.58 0.65 -12.53
CA ASP A 151 5.80 -0.77 -12.22
C ASP A 151 7.27 -1.13 -12.08
N LEU A 152 7.80 -0.91 -10.87
CA LEU A 152 9.21 -1.12 -10.55
C LEU A 152 9.69 -2.58 -10.72
N HIS A 153 8.78 -3.56 -10.84
CA HIS A 153 9.15 -4.95 -11.11
C HIS A 153 9.88 -5.09 -12.45
N ARG A 154 9.63 -4.21 -13.40
CA ARG A 154 10.35 -4.15 -14.70
C ARG A 154 11.85 -3.84 -14.56
N LEU A 155 12.28 -3.34 -13.40
CA LEU A 155 13.69 -3.08 -13.10
C LEU A 155 14.44 -4.31 -12.54
N ILE A 156 13.71 -5.38 -12.22
CA ILE A 156 14.27 -6.60 -11.64
C ILE A 156 14.72 -7.52 -12.77
N PHE A 157 16.02 -7.76 -12.86
CA PHE A 157 16.61 -8.60 -13.89
C PHE A 157 17.35 -9.80 -13.26
N GLY A 158 17.34 -10.93 -13.99
CA GLY A 158 18.11 -12.13 -13.66
C GLY A 158 17.36 -13.15 -12.81
N SER A 159 17.98 -14.32 -12.61
CA SER A 159 17.43 -15.46 -11.85
C SER A 159 17.79 -15.43 -10.36
N GLY A 160 18.50 -14.39 -9.91
CA GLY A 160 18.91 -14.23 -8.51
C GLY A 160 17.80 -13.63 -7.62
N GLN A 161 18.18 -13.22 -6.43
CA GLN A 161 17.27 -12.53 -5.52
C GLN A 161 16.75 -11.23 -6.17
N PRO A 162 15.41 -11.03 -6.27
CA PRO A 162 14.85 -9.78 -6.77
C PRO A 162 15.41 -8.58 -6.04
N LEU A 163 15.91 -7.59 -6.80
CA LEU A 163 16.56 -6.41 -6.25
C LEU A 163 16.23 -5.16 -7.07
N VAL A 164 15.79 -4.10 -6.39
CA VAL A 164 15.70 -2.74 -6.92
C VAL A 164 16.75 -1.87 -6.24
N THR A 165 17.50 -1.11 -7.02
CA THR A 165 18.60 -0.27 -6.52
C THR A 165 18.26 1.21 -6.59
N GLY A 166 18.84 2.01 -5.69
CA GLY A 166 18.72 3.47 -5.74
C GLY A 166 19.27 4.06 -7.05
N GLY A 167 20.28 3.43 -7.65
CA GLY A 167 20.83 3.83 -8.95
C GLY A 167 19.85 3.64 -10.11
N GLN A 168 19.04 2.58 -10.08
CA GLN A 168 17.97 2.38 -11.06
C GLN A 168 16.85 3.43 -10.87
N LEU A 169 16.41 3.67 -9.62
CA LEU A 169 15.37 4.66 -9.33
C LEU A 169 15.78 6.06 -9.80
N LYS A 170 17.05 6.45 -9.57
CA LYS A 170 17.57 7.77 -9.99
C LYS A 170 17.44 8.04 -11.50
N LYS A 171 17.41 7.00 -12.33
CA LYS A 171 17.33 7.10 -13.80
C LYS A 171 15.91 7.11 -14.32
N ILE A 172 14.90 6.87 -13.48
CA ILE A 172 13.51 6.89 -13.92
C ILE A 172 13.14 8.32 -14.29
N GLU A 173 12.68 8.51 -15.51
CA GLU A 173 12.16 9.78 -16.00
C GLU A 173 10.69 9.92 -15.65
N MET A 174 10.31 11.09 -15.15
CA MET A 174 8.97 11.42 -14.72
C MET A 174 8.52 12.73 -15.35
N PRO A 175 7.25 12.83 -15.81
CA PRO A 175 6.73 14.08 -16.39
C PRO A 175 6.69 15.20 -15.34
N VAL A 176 7.14 16.39 -15.75
CA VAL A 176 7.06 17.59 -14.93
C VAL A 176 5.73 18.28 -15.21
N VAL A 177 4.89 18.36 -14.19
CA VAL A 177 3.59 19.02 -14.28
C VAL A 177 3.41 20.02 -13.13
N SER A 178 2.48 20.95 -13.30
CA SER A 178 2.20 21.98 -12.31
C SER A 178 1.81 21.38 -10.95
N ARG A 179 2.08 22.10 -9.85
CA ARG A 179 1.64 21.64 -8.51
C ARG A 179 0.13 21.46 -8.44
N ALA A 180 -0.63 22.33 -9.09
CA ALA A 180 -2.08 22.22 -9.14
C ALA A 180 -2.53 20.90 -9.79
N THR A 181 -1.86 20.49 -10.87
CA THR A 181 -2.11 19.22 -11.56
C THR A 181 -1.73 18.04 -10.65
N GLN A 182 -0.57 18.09 -10.00
CA GLN A 182 -0.15 17.04 -9.04
C GLN A 182 -1.15 16.90 -7.91
N ASP A 183 -1.55 18.00 -7.27
CA ASP A 183 -2.51 18.01 -6.16
C ASP A 183 -3.90 17.49 -6.60
N HIS A 184 -4.34 17.85 -7.82
CA HIS A 184 -5.61 17.37 -8.37
C HIS A 184 -5.61 15.86 -8.60
N ILE A 185 -4.56 15.33 -9.23
CA ILE A 185 -4.39 13.90 -9.49
C ILE A 185 -4.30 13.13 -8.16
N THR A 186 -3.47 13.62 -7.23
CA THR A 186 -3.29 13.00 -5.91
C THR A 186 -4.61 12.88 -5.16
N LYS A 187 -5.38 13.97 -5.04
CA LYS A 187 -6.68 13.97 -4.34
C LYS A 187 -7.67 12.96 -4.93
N ARG A 188 -7.68 12.79 -6.25
CA ARG A 188 -8.57 11.80 -6.89
C ARG A 188 -8.18 10.37 -6.54
N PHE A 189 -6.89 10.05 -6.54
CA PHE A 189 -6.43 8.71 -6.17
C PHE A 189 -6.58 8.44 -4.68
N GLU A 190 -6.33 9.45 -3.82
CA GLU A 190 -6.59 9.35 -2.38
C GLU A 190 -8.06 9.06 -2.06
N ALA A 191 -8.98 9.75 -2.75
CA ALA A 191 -10.40 9.49 -2.57
C ALA A 191 -10.75 8.03 -2.92
N LEU A 192 -10.14 7.49 -3.97
CA LEU A 192 -10.35 6.10 -4.38
C LEU A 192 -9.70 5.11 -3.40
N ASP A 193 -8.49 5.42 -2.87
CA ASP A 193 -7.86 4.61 -1.83
C ASP A 193 -8.71 4.57 -0.57
N ASN A 194 -9.24 5.70 -0.12
CA ASN A 194 -10.12 5.77 1.05
C ASN A 194 -11.39 4.92 0.86
N ILE A 195 -11.96 4.88 -0.36
CA ILE A 195 -13.10 4.02 -0.66
C ILE A 195 -12.70 2.54 -0.58
N ILE A 196 -11.55 2.16 -1.15
CA ILE A 196 -11.04 0.79 -1.10
C ILE A 196 -10.81 0.36 0.35
N ASP A 197 -10.12 1.17 1.14
CA ASP A 197 -9.80 0.90 2.55
C ASP A 197 -11.06 0.75 3.41
N ALA A 198 -12.08 1.59 3.17
CA ALA A 198 -13.36 1.49 3.85
C ALA A 198 -14.06 0.15 3.55
N HIS A 199 -14.04 -0.29 2.29
CA HIS A 199 -14.63 -1.57 1.89
C HIS A 199 -13.83 -2.78 2.39
N GLU A 200 -12.49 -2.71 2.44
CA GLU A 200 -11.64 -3.73 3.05
C GLU A 200 -11.91 -3.86 4.56
N THR A 201 -11.97 -2.74 5.26
CA THR A 201 -12.30 -2.69 6.68
C THR A 201 -13.68 -3.30 6.94
N TYR A 202 -14.66 -2.98 6.10
CA TYR A 202 -16.01 -3.53 6.22
C TYR A 202 -16.01 -5.05 6.01
N ALA A 203 -15.30 -5.57 5.01
CA ALA A 203 -15.16 -7.01 4.78
C ALA A 203 -14.52 -7.74 5.98
N LEU A 204 -13.48 -7.13 6.56
CA LEU A 204 -12.81 -7.66 7.76
C LEU A 204 -13.74 -7.69 8.97
N ASN A 205 -14.53 -6.65 9.17
CA ASN A 205 -15.50 -6.57 10.28
C ASN A 205 -16.62 -7.62 10.13
N LEU A 206 -17.10 -7.86 8.92
CA LEU A 206 -18.07 -8.94 8.65
C LEU A 206 -17.47 -10.32 8.97
N PHE A 207 -16.21 -10.55 8.60
CA PHE A 207 -15.51 -11.79 8.91
C PHE A 207 -15.35 -11.99 10.43
N ARG A 208 -14.96 -10.95 11.16
CA ARG A 208 -14.86 -10.98 12.63
C ARG A 208 -16.21 -11.26 13.27
N LEU A 209 -17.27 -10.62 12.79
CA LEU A 209 -18.64 -10.85 13.25
C LEU A 209 -19.04 -12.33 13.06
N LYS A 210 -18.82 -12.89 11.87
CA LYS A 210 -19.08 -14.30 11.58
C LYS A 210 -18.33 -15.22 12.56
N SER A 211 -17.03 -14.99 12.74
CA SER A 211 -16.19 -15.77 13.64
C SER A 211 -16.68 -15.72 15.10
N GLY A 212 -17.05 -14.54 15.59
CA GLY A 212 -17.61 -14.38 16.93
C GLY A 212 -18.96 -15.09 17.11
N LEU A 213 -19.84 -15.00 16.11
CA LEU A 213 -21.13 -15.72 16.13
C LEU A 213 -20.93 -17.24 16.14
N MET A 214 -20.00 -17.76 15.33
CA MET A 214 -19.68 -19.18 15.33
C MET A 214 -19.15 -19.64 16.70
N GLN A 215 -18.29 -18.86 17.34
CA GLN A 215 -17.85 -19.17 18.70
C GLN A 215 -18.99 -19.23 19.72
N GLN A 216 -19.94 -18.30 19.64
CA GLN A 216 -21.09 -18.27 20.55
C GLN A 216 -22.11 -19.39 20.31
N LEU A 217 -22.24 -19.85 19.06
CA LEU A 217 -23.22 -20.87 18.69
C LEU A 217 -22.72 -22.30 18.89
N PHE A 218 -21.40 -22.51 18.89
CA PHE A 218 -20.81 -23.85 18.88
C PHE A 218 -19.84 -24.13 20.04
N ILE A 219 -19.77 -23.25 21.04
CA ILE A 219 -19.08 -23.46 22.33
C ILE A 219 -20.10 -23.47 23.45
#